data_85c29009ca1a084835d6ce17ebf899fc
#
_entry.id   85c29009ca1a084835d6ce17ebf899fc
#
_cell.length_a   1.000
_cell.length_b   1.000
_cell.length_c   1.000
_cell.angle_alpha   90.00
_cell.angle_beta   90.00
_cell.angle_gamma   90.00
#
_symmetry.space_group_name_H-M   'P 1'
#
loop_
_entity.id
_entity.type
_entity.pdbx_description
1 polymer ?
#
loop_
_entity_poly.entity_id
_entity_poly.type
_entity_poly.pdbx_seq_one_letter_code
_entity_poly.pdbx_strand_id
1 'polypeptide(L)'
;LEYKLQIKRTPCRVEIILKESEFKMRYELFKRLNTGGEGLSRQEIRNCIFRGLDSRYSEFIAELAQNDIFREIVNISVSNEEKMYYEELVLRYLTLKNKGTRYSQANIQDYMDDYLESQCKEFDDTQIETDKTLFVNIMKILEKLKDENIFKLGKRYFTTSMYDAIMLSLSENMIDLEELNIEQLGKKIAILKEDDNFNKYVGSA
;
A
#
# COMPACT_ATOMS: atom_id res chain seq x y z
N LEU A 1 20.26 37.03 -14.18
CA LEU A 1 20.51 37.54 -12.81
C LEU A 1 19.22 38.10 -12.16
N GLU A 2 18.40 38.79 -12.92
CA GLU A 2 17.18 39.50 -12.49
C GLU A 2 16.13 38.52 -11.92
N TYR A 3 15.83 37.42 -12.60
CA TYR A 3 14.90 36.39 -12.12
C TYR A 3 15.33 35.72 -10.79
N LYS A 4 16.65 35.52 -10.59
CA LYS A 4 17.15 34.98 -9.31
C LYS A 4 16.94 35.94 -8.14
N LEU A 5 17.05 37.24 -8.40
CA LEU A 5 16.80 38.27 -7.39
C LEU A 5 15.31 38.41 -7.09
N GLN A 6 14.47 38.28 -8.11
CA GLN A 6 13.02 38.33 -7.98
C GLN A 6 12.50 37.15 -7.14
N ILE A 7 12.95 35.92 -7.42
CA ILE A 7 12.61 34.72 -6.63
C ILE A 7 13.05 34.88 -5.16
N LYS A 8 14.29 35.38 -4.91
CA LYS A 8 14.79 35.59 -3.55
C LYS A 8 14.03 36.66 -2.75
N ARG A 9 13.38 37.60 -3.43
CA ARG A 9 12.65 38.72 -2.80
C ARG A 9 11.15 38.52 -2.75
N THR A 10 10.65 37.47 -3.39
CA THR A 10 9.21 37.16 -3.38
C THR A 10 8.82 36.66 -1.99
N PRO A 11 7.89 37.33 -1.29
CA PRO A 11 7.43 36.85 0.00
C PRO A 11 6.65 35.55 -0.16
N CYS A 12 6.98 34.57 0.65
CA CYS A 12 6.20 33.32 0.75
C CYS A 12 5.27 33.40 1.96
N ARG A 13 4.00 33.14 1.75
CA ARG A 13 3.04 32.94 2.83
C ARG A 13 3.31 31.57 3.45
N VAL A 14 3.52 31.53 4.76
CA VAL A 14 3.73 30.31 5.52
C VAL A 14 2.57 30.11 6.48
N GLU A 15 1.92 28.97 6.38
CA GLU A 15 0.89 28.52 7.33
C GLU A 15 1.53 27.44 8.19
N ILE A 16 1.50 27.62 9.51
CA ILE A 16 2.08 26.69 10.48
C ILE A 16 0.95 25.86 11.08
N ILE A 17 0.99 24.55 10.85
CA ILE A 17 0.08 23.61 11.48
C ILE A 17 0.74 23.11 12.75
N LEU A 18 0.10 23.35 13.89
CA LEU A 18 0.65 22.94 15.18
C LEU A 18 0.60 21.42 15.33
N LYS A 19 1.59 20.86 16.05
CA LYS A 19 1.68 19.41 16.30
C LYS A 19 0.47 18.90 17.11
N GLU A 20 -0.11 19.74 17.94
CA GLU A 20 -1.26 19.47 18.81
C GLU A 20 -2.59 19.44 18.04
N SER A 21 -2.62 19.88 16.78
CA SER A 21 -3.83 19.81 15.95
C SER A 21 -4.20 18.34 15.72
N GLU A 22 -5.50 18.06 15.75
CA GLU A 22 -6.00 16.71 15.45
C GLU A 22 -5.48 16.21 14.12
N PHE A 23 -5.07 14.94 14.07
CA PHE A 23 -4.50 14.30 12.89
C PHE A 23 -5.41 14.49 11.66
N LYS A 24 -6.69 14.21 11.80
CA LYS A 24 -7.68 14.33 10.72
C LYS A 24 -7.75 15.76 10.15
N MET A 25 -7.66 16.76 11.01
CA MET A 25 -7.64 18.17 10.59
C MET A 25 -6.37 18.49 9.77
N ARG A 26 -5.21 18.01 10.21
CA ARG A 26 -3.93 18.19 9.49
C ARG A 26 -3.97 17.53 8.13
N TYR A 27 -4.49 16.30 8.07
CA TYR A 27 -4.65 15.53 6.84
C TYR A 27 -5.56 16.25 5.83
N GLU A 28 -6.75 16.68 6.25
CA GLU A 28 -7.71 17.40 5.40
C GLU A 28 -7.18 18.75 4.93
N LEU A 29 -6.49 19.47 5.79
CA LEU A 29 -5.89 20.76 5.43
C LEU A 29 -4.77 20.56 4.41
N PHE A 30 -3.86 19.60 4.61
CA PHE A 30 -2.79 19.29 3.69
C PHE A 30 -3.32 18.87 2.32
N LYS A 31 -4.34 18.02 2.30
CA LYS A 31 -5.04 17.59 1.08
C LYS A 31 -5.63 18.78 0.31
N ARG A 32 -6.27 19.72 1.02
CA ARG A 32 -6.85 20.94 0.40
C ARG A 32 -5.78 21.88 -0.13
N LEU A 33 -4.69 22.07 0.60
CA LEU A 33 -3.59 22.95 0.17
C LEU A 33 -2.87 22.39 -1.06
N ASN A 34 -2.89 21.08 -1.27
CA ASN A 34 -2.23 20.42 -2.39
C ASN A 34 -3.03 20.40 -3.70
N THR A 35 -4.13 21.15 -3.79
CA THR A 35 -4.99 21.20 -5.00
C THR A 35 -4.48 22.15 -6.08
N GLY A 36 -3.39 22.88 -5.86
CA GLY A 36 -2.91 23.98 -6.72
C GLY A 36 -1.87 23.62 -7.78
N GLY A 37 -1.55 22.32 -7.98
CA GLY A 37 -0.53 21.86 -8.92
C GLY A 37 -0.76 20.41 -9.33
N GLU A 38 0.32 19.67 -9.66
CA GLU A 38 0.26 18.22 -9.76
C GLU A 38 -0.02 17.66 -8.37
N GLY A 39 -1.21 17.09 -8.17
CA GLY A 39 -1.66 16.62 -6.87
C GLY A 39 -0.86 15.42 -6.40
N LEU A 40 -0.43 15.44 -5.13
CA LEU A 40 0.16 14.27 -4.49
C LEU A 40 -0.85 13.12 -4.41
N SER A 41 -0.35 11.90 -4.52
CA SER A 41 -1.12 10.69 -4.23
C SER A 41 -1.52 10.66 -2.74
N ARG A 42 -2.52 9.84 -2.40
CA ARG A 42 -2.88 9.65 -0.99
C ARG A 42 -1.71 9.08 -0.16
N GLN A 43 -0.89 8.23 -0.76
CA GLN A 43 0.26 7.64 -0.06
C GLN A 43 1.37 8.66 0.20
N GLU A 44 1.63 9.56 -0.73
CA GLU A 44 2.56 10.66 -0.50
C GLU A 44 2.08 11.58 0.62
N ILE A 45 0.77 11.88 0.66
CA ILE A 45 0.15 12.65 1.76
C ILE A 45 0.29 11.91 3.09
N ARG A 46 0.02 10.60 3.15
CA ARG A 46 0.24 9.77 4.34
C ARG A 46 1.67 9.87 4.84
N ASN A 47 2.63 9.64 3.94
CA ASN A 47 4.05 9.69 4.30
C ASN A 47 4.46 11.04 4.87
N CYS A 48 3.96 12.15 4.33
CA CYS A 48 4.23 13.48 4.87
C CYS A 48 3.71 13.66 6.29
N ILE A 49 2.51 13.18 6.57
CA ILE A 49 1.81 13.48 7.83
C ILE A 49 2.20 12.49 8.92
N PHE A 50 2.21 11.18 8.62
CA PHE A 50 2.45 10.14 9.61
C PHE A 50 3.93 10.08 10.05
N ARG A 51 4.89 10.37 9.16
CA ARG A 51 6.30 10.54 9.57
C ARG A 51 6.50 11.64 10.61
N GLY A 52 5.63 12.64 10.60
CA GLY A 52 5.63 13.70 11.62
C GLY A 52 5.07 13.27 12.98
N LEU A 53 4.33 12.16 13.05
CA LEU A 53 3.81 11.57 14.28
C LEU A 53 4.80 10.54 14.83
N ASP A 54 5.04 9.49 14.07
CA ASP A 54 6.00 8.42 14.34
C ASP A 54 6.49 7.85 13.00
N SER A 55 7.80 7.95 12.74
CA SER A 55 8.35 7.49 11.46
C SER A 55 8.50 5.97 11.36
N ARG A 56 8.55 5.25 12.50
CA ARG A 56 8.91 3.82 12.54
C ARG A 56 8.02 2.95 11.67
N TYR A 57 6.70 3.12 11.77
CA TYR A 57 5.77 2.32 10.96
C TYR A 57 5.83 2.67 9.47
N SER A 58 6.04 3.95 9.14
CA SER A 58 6.23 4.39 7.76
C SER A 58 7.55 3.86 7.17
N GLU A 59 8.61 3.78 7.97
CA GLU A 59 9.89 3.21 7.58
C GLU A 59 9.76 1.69 7.35
N PHE A 60 9.02 0.98 8.20
CA PHE A 60 8.70 -0.41 8.02
C PHE A 60 7.95 -0.69 6.71
N ILE A 61 6.92 0.10 6.40
CA ILE A 61 6.19 0.01 5.12
C ILE A 61 7.15 0.23 3.94
N ALA A 62 7.99 1.26 4.02
CA ALA A 62 8.96 1.58 2.98
C ALA A 62 10.00 0.46 2.80
N GLU A 63 10.46 -0.18 3.88
CA GLU A 63 11.35 -1.33 3.83
C GLU A 63 10.72 -2.50 3.06
N LEU A 64 9.48 -2.88 3.39
CA LEU A 64 8.77 -3.94 2.67
C LEU A 64 8.53 -3.59 1.21
N ALA A 65 8.23 -2.33 0.91
CA ALA A 65 8.02 -1.83 -0.45
C ALA A 65 9.30 -1.86 -1.32
N GLN A 66 10.49 -1.94 -0.71
CA GLN A 66 11.77 -2.11 -1.40
C GLN A 66 12.18 -3.58 -1.59
N ASN A 67 11.36 -4.54 -1.17
CA ASN A 67 11.67 -5.96 -1.39
C ASN A 67 11.75 -6.27 -2.90
N ASP A 68 12.89 -6.79 -3.34
CA ASP A 68 13.18 -7.01 -4.77
C ASP A 68 12.16 -7.95 -5.42
N ILE A 69 11.82 -9.06 -4.76
CA ILE A 69 10.85 -10.03 -5.26
C ILE A 69 9.47 -9.38 -5.40
N PHE A 70 9.05 -8.58 -4.42
CA PHE A 70 7.78 -7.85 -4.47
C PHE A 70 7.72 -6.89 -5.67
N ARG A 71 8.78 -6.13 -5.88
CA ARG A 71 8.86 -5.16 -7.00
C ARG A 71 8.87 -5.86 -8.36
N GLU A 72 9.55 -7.01 -8.46
CA GLU A 72 9.58 -7.82 -9.68
C GLU A 72 8.19 -8.39 -10.02
N ILE A 73 7.50 -9.00 -9.03
CA ILE A 73 6.21 -9.64 -9.24
C ILE A 73 5.09 -8.62 -9.51
N VAL A 74 5.07 -7.49 -8.78
CA VAL A 74 4.03 -6.47 -8.91
C VAL A 74 4.22 -5.64 -10.17
N ASN A 75 5.45 -5.26 -10.48
CA ASN A 75 5.88 -4.57 -11.71
C ASN A 75 4.89 -3.48 -12.17
N ILE A 76 4.77 -2.40 -11.40
CA ILE A 76 3.92 -1.25 -11.71
C ILE A 76 4.59 -0.27 -12.67
N SER A 77 3.80 0.65 -13.23
CA SER A 77 4.33 1.71 -14.08
C SER A 77 5.21 2.70 -13.30
N VAL A 78 6.17 3.32 -14.00
CA VAL A 78 7.03 4.38 -13.42
C VAL A 78 6.21 5.48 -12.76
N SER A 79 5.11 5.94 -13.39
CA SER A 79 4.23 6.95 -12.81
C SER A 79 3.59 6.52 -11.49
N ASN A 80 3.27 5.24 -11.32
CA ASN A 80 2.75 4.72 -10.05
C ASN A 80 3.86 4.59 -9.01
N GLU A 81 5.06 4.22 -9.41
CA GLU A 81 6.23 4.17 -8.52
C GLU A 81 6.55 5.55 -7.96
N GLU A 82 6.59 6.58 -8.80
CA GLU A 82 6.78 7.98 -8.38
C GLU A 82 5.71 8.44 -7.37
N LYS A 83 4.51 7.87 -7.42
CA LYS A 83 3.39 8.13 -6.49
C LYS A 83 3.36 7.24 -5.26
N MET A 84 4.45 6.53 -4.96
CA MET A 84 4.60 5.64 -3.81
C MET A 84 3.55 4.50 -3.75
N TYR A 85 3.19 3.96 -4.91
CA TYR A 85 2.15 2.93 -5.00
C TYR A 85 2.58 1.59 -4.39
N TYR A 86 3.88 1.25 -4.38
CA TYR A 86 4.37 0.07 -3.67
C TYR A 86 4.11 0.15 -2.17
N GLU A 87 4.36 1.29 -1.56
CA GLU A 87 4.04 1.54 -0.15
C GLU A 87 2.54 1.50 0.12
N GLU A 88 1.73 2.00 -0.81
CA GLU A 88 0.27 1.90 -0.70
C GLU A 88 -0.21 0.44 -0.72
N LEU A 89 0.35 -0.41 -1.57
CA LEU A 89 0.02 -1.83 -1.64
C LEU A 89 0.43 -2.57 -0.36
N VAL A 90 1.62 -2.29 0.18
CA VAL A 90 2.06 -2.85 1.46
C VAL A 90 1.12 -2.42 2.60
N LEU A 91 0.83 -1.13 2.72
CA LEU A 91 -0.10 -0.62 3.74
C LEU A 91 -1.48 -1.24 3.59
N ARG A 92 -1.98 -1.38 2.37
CA ARG A 92 -3.27 -2.01 2.07
C ARG A 92 -3.30 -3.46 2.57
N TYR A 93 -2.28 -4.24 2.24
CA TYR A 93 -2.13 -5.62 2.70
C TYR A 93 -2.13 -5.72 4.23
N LEU A 94 -1.29 -4.94 4.91
CA LEU A 94 -1.20 -4.93 6.37
C LEU A 94 -2.51 -4.52 7.02
N THR A 95 -3.20 -3.53 6.45
CA THR A 95 -4.51 -3.07 6.93
C THR A 95 -5.54 -4.19 6.85
N LEU A 96 -5.69 -4.81 5.69
CA LEU A 96 -6.69 -5.86 5.47
C LEU A 96 -6.38 -7.12 6.28
N LYS A 97 -5.10 -7.48 6.41
CA LYS A 97 -4.66 -8.61 7.23
C LYS A 97 -4.91 -8.39 8.72
N ASN A 98 -4.55 -7.23 9.27
CA ASN A 98 -4.55 -7.02 10.72
C ASN A 98 -5.88 -6.45 11.25
N LYS A 99 -6.59 -5.66 10.46
CA LYS A 99 -7.87 -5.03 10.84
C LYS A 99 -9.08 -5.76 10.26
N GLY A 100 -8.84 -6.65 9.28
CA GLY A 100 -9.86 -7.44 8.59
C GLY A 100 -10.42 -6.77 7.34
N THR A 101 -11.23 -7.54 6.60
CA THR A 101 -11.79 -7.13 5.30
C THR A 101 -13.16 -6.47 5.40
N ARG A 102 -13.73 -6.37 6.62
CA ARG A 102 -15.04 -5.75 6.84
C ARG A 102 -14.89 -4.25 7.08
N TYR A 103 -14.81 -3.48 6.01
CA TYR A 103 -14.86 -2.03 6.07
C TYR A 103 -16.13 -1.51 5.36
N SER A 104 -16.63 -0.36 5.77
CA SER A 104 -17.78 0.26 5.11
C SER A 104 -17.38 0.62 3.68
N GLN A 105 -18.26 0.33 2.73
CA GLN A 105 -18.02 0.45 1.27
C GLN A 105 -17.57 1.84 0.82
N ALA A 106 -17.61 2.83 1.70
CA ALA A 106 -17.32 4.20 1.31
C ALA A 106 -15.86 4.41 0.94
N ASN A 107 -14.88 3.77 1.63
CA ASN A 107 -13.49 4.10 1.31
C ASN A 107 -12.45 3.23 2.01
N ILE A 108 -11.83 2.29 1.29
CA ILE A 108 -10.65 1.55 1.75
C ILE A 108 -9.51 2.50 2.17
N GLN A 109 -9.44 3.67 1.55
CA GLN A 109 -8.40 4.64 1.81
C GLN A 109 -8.50 5.24 3.22
N ASP A 110 -9.72 5.57 3.68
CA ASP A 110 -9.94 6.05 5.04
C ASP A 110 -9.69 4.93 6.07
N TYR A 111 -10.00 3.69 5.71
CA TYR A 111 -9.71 2.51 6.53
C TYR A 111 -8.20 2.28 6.72
N MET A 112 -7.42 2.52 5.67
CA MET A 112 -5.95 2.50 5.72
C MET A 112 -5.40 3.66 6.54
N ASP A 113 -5.99 4.84 6.44
CA ASP A 113 -5.61 6.02 7.23
C ASP A 113 -5.81 5.76 8.73
N ASP A 114 -6.98 5.25 9.12
CA ASP A 114 -7.29 4.88 10.51
C ASP A 114 -6.35 3.79 11.06
N TYR A 115 -6.02 2.79 10.22
CA TYR A 115 -5.08 1.74 10.60
C TYR A 115 -3.68 2.31 10.83
N LEU A 116 -3.17 3.11 9.92
CA LEU A 116 -1.86 3.73 10.03
C LEU A 116 -1.77 4.64 11.26
N GLU A 117 -2.84 5.40 11.55
CA GLU A 117 -2.93 6.23 12.75
C GLU A 117 -2.82 5.38 14.02
N SER A 118 -3.53 4.24 14.08
CA SER A 118 -3.46 3.34 15.22
C SER A 118 -2.06 2.76 15.42
N GLN A 119 -1.38 2.37 14.34
CA GLN A 119 -0.03 1.83 14.40
C GLN A 119 1.03 2.86 14.82
N CYS A 120 0.84 4.13 14.47
CA CYS A 120 1.70 5.20 14.98
C CYS A 120 1.50 5.50 16.47
N LYS A 121 0.30 5.22 17.01
CA LYS A 121 0.00 5.41 18.44
C LYS A 121 0.41 4.21 19.29
N GLU A 122 0.25 3.02 18.78
CA GLU A 122 0.42 1.74 19.48
C GLU A 122 1.42 0.86 18.70
N PHE A 123 2.68 1.33 18.61
CA PHE A 123 3.72 0.63 17.88
C PHE A 123 4.12 -0.65 18.60
N ASP A 124 3.99 -1.80 17.94
CA ASP A 124 4.32 -3.14 18.46
C ASP A 124 5.42 -3.80 17.62
N ASP A 125 6.64 -3.84 18.15
CA ASP A 125 7.80 -4.46 17.51
C ASP A 125 7.57 -5.94 17.19
N THR A 126 6.87 -6.67 18.05
CA THR A 126 6.60 -8.12 17.86
C THR A 126 5.66 -8.34 16.68
N GLN A 127 4.62 -7.52 16.57
CA GLN A 127 3.69 -7.58 15.45
C GLN A 127 4.39 -7.24 14.13
N ILE A 128 5.28 -6.26 14.14
CA ILE A 128 6.05 -5.83 12.96
C ILE A 128 6.98 -6.94 12.46
N GLU A 129 7.73 -7.59 13.35
CA GLU A 129 8.59 -8.70 12.96
C GLU A 129 7.80 -9.91 12.43
N THR A 130 6.63 -10.16 13.00
CA THR A 130 5.71 -11.19 12.52
C THR A 130 5.20 -10.85 11.12
N ASP A 131 4.74 -9.63 10.91
CA ASP A 131 4.23 -9.15 9.62
C ASP A 131 5.32 -9.15 8.54
N LYS A 132 6.55 -8.73 8.91
CA LYS A 132 7.71 -8.76 8.03
C LYS A 132 8.06 -10.16 7.58
N THR A 133 8.17 -11.08 8.53
CA THR A 133 8.48 -12.48 8.24
C THR A 133 7.44 -13.10 7.32
N LEU A 134 6.17 -12.87 7.61
CA LEU A 134 5.05 -13.33 6.81
C LEU A 134 5.09 -12.79 5.38
N PHE A 135 5.23 -11.48 5.23
CA PHE A 135 5.29 -10.84 3.92
C PHE A 135 6.43 -11.40 3.07
N VAL A 136 7.63 -11.49 3.65
CA VAL A 136 8.81 -12.03 2.95
C VAL A 136 8.60 -13.49 2.54
N ASN A 137 8.00 -14.32 3.40
CA ASN A 137 7.72 -15.70 3.08
C ASN A 137 6.69 -15.84 1.95
N ILE A 138 5.63 -15.02 1.95
CA ILE A 138 4.67 -14.98 0.85
C ILE A 138 5.37 -14.61 -0.46
N MET A 139 6.23 -13.59 -0.47
CA MET A 139 6.97 -13.20 -1.66
C MET A 139 7.83 -14.35 -2.20
N LYS A 140 8.57 -15.07 -1.35
CA LYS A 140 9.36 -16.24 -1.74
C LYS A 140 8.51 -17.38 -2.33
N ILE A 141 7.28 -17.56 -1.86
CA ILE A 141 6.35 -18.54 -2.41
C ILE A 141 5.86 -18.13 -3.79
N LEU A 142 5.47 -16.87 -3.95
CA LEU A 142 5.00 -16.34 -5.22
C LEU A 142 6.11 -16.34 -6.29
N GLU A 143 7.36 -16.07 -5.91
CA GLU A 143 8.54 -16.19 -6.79
C GLU A 143 8.69 -17.58 -7.41
N LYS A 144 8.42 -18.64 -6.62
CA LYS A 144 8.49 -20.03 -7.10
C LYS A 144 7.48 -20.35 -8.21
N LEU A 145 6.41 -19.59 -8.34
CA LEU A 145 5.43 -19.76 -9.41
C LEU A 145 5.98 -19.35 -10.78
N LYS A 146 6.98 -18.48 -10.84
CA LYS A 146 7.59 -17.95 -12.07
C LYS A 146 6.56 -17.39 -13.04
N ASP A 147 5.50 -16.76 -12.53
CA ASP A 147 4.43 -16.14 -13.31
C ASP A 147 4.45 -14.62 -13.10
N GLU A 148 4.89 -13.87 -14.12
CA GLU A 148 4.92 -12.40 -14.12
C GLU A 148 3.52 -11.76 -14.12
N ASN A 149 2.48 -12.58 -14.24
CA ASN A 149 1.10 -12.12 -14.32
C ASN A 149 0.25 -12.53 -13.11
N ILE A 150 0.88 -12.91 -12.00
CA ILE A 150 0.17 -13.39 -10.80
C ILE A 150 -0.99 -12.46 -10.41
N PHE A 151 -0.74 -11.16 -10.34
CA PHE A 151 -1.71 -10.14 -9.94
C PHE A 151 -2.45 -9.46 -11.10
N LYS A 152 -2.38 -10.03 -12.31
CA LYS A 152 -3.06 -9.47 -13.49
C LYS A 152 -4.29 -10.27 -13.84
N LEU A 153 -5.39 -9.57 -14.11
CA LEU A 153 -6.57 -10.14 -14.76
C LEU A 153 -6.43 -10.01 -16.27
N GLY A 154 -6.43 -11.15 -16.96
CA GLY A 154 -6.10 -11.18 -18.39
C GLY A 154 -4.63 -10.83 -18.66
N LYS A 155 -4.37 -10.24 -19.82
CA LYS A 155 -2.97 -9.97 -20.26
C LYS A 155 -2.46 -8.55 -19.99
N ARG A 156 -3.21 -7.70 -19.28
CA ARG A 156 -2.96 -6.26 -19.41
C ARG A 156 -2.54 -5.51 -18.15
N TYR A 157 -3.22 -5.65 -17.03
CA TYR A 157 -3.02 -4.72 -15.92
C TYR A 157 -2.95 -5.41 -14.56
N PHE A 158 -2.09 -4.90 -13.69
CA PHE A 158 -2.13 -5.17 -12.27
C PHE A 158 -3.51 -4.84 -11.70
N THR A 159 -4.03 -5.73 -10.89
CA THR A 159 -5.36 -5.60 -10.30
C THR A 159 -5.26 -5.72 -8.78
N THR A 160 -5.63 -4.66 -8.08
CA THR A 160 -5.60 -4.62 -6.60
C THR A 160 -6.43 -5.72 -5.96
N SER A 161 -7.57 -6.09 -6.55
CA SER A 161 -8.41 -7.16 -6.01
C SER A 161 -7.76 -8.54 -6.12
N MET A 162 -7.00 -8.82 -7.20
CA MET A 162 -6.19 -10.04 -7.29
C MET A 162 -5.08 -10.04 -6.25
N TYR A 163 -4.43 -8.91 -6.07
CA TYR A 163 -3.40 -8.73 -5.04
C TYR A 163 -3.98 -9.00 -3.65
N ASP A 164 -5.10 -8.35 -3.30
CA ASP A 164 -5.77 -8.55 -2.01
C ASP A 164 -6.15 -10.02 -1.79
N ALA A 165 -6.80 -10.65 -2.78
CA ALA A 165 -7.27 -12.03 -2.68
C ALA A 165 -6.11 -13.01 -2.44
N ILE A 166 -5.04 -12.90 -3.22
CA ILE A 166 -3.88 -13.81 -3.14
C ILE A 166 -3.11 -13.58 -1.83
N MET A 167 -2.79 -12.31 -1.51
CA MET A 167 -2.02 -11.96 -0.33
C MET A 167 -2.72 -12.37 0.97
N LEU A 168 -4.03 -12.12 1.07
CA LEU A 168 -4.81 -12.48 2.25
C LEU A 168 -5.00 -13.98 2.38
N SER A 169 -5.31 -14.68 1.28
CA SER A 169 -5.44 -16.13 1.29
C SER A 169 -4.16 -16.83 1.74
N LEU A 170 -2.99 -16.37 1.28
CA LEU A 170 -1.71 -16.91 1.72
C LEU A 170 -1.42 -16.56 3.18
N SER A 171 -1.82 -15.39 3.66
CA SER A 171 -1.64 -15.00 5.06
C SER A 171 -2.48 -15.83 6.04
N GLU A 172 -3.71 -16.17 5.68
CA GLU A 172 -4.63 -16.95 6.50
C GLU A 172 -4.22 -18.43 6.61
N ASN A 173 -3.53 -18.94 5.59
CA ASN A 173 -3.13 -20.35 5.49
C ASN A 173 -1.66 -20.59 5.84
N MET A 174 -1.06 -19.74 6.67
CA MET A 174 0.37 -19.74 7.02
C MET A 174 0.91 -21.05 7.56
N ILE A 175 0.12 -21.81 8.30
CA ILE A 175 0.58 -23.05 8.96
C ILE A 175 0.97 -24.11 7.93
N ASP A 176 0.40 -24.05 6.74
CA ASP A 176 0.61 -25.03 5.68
C ASP A 176 1.56 -24.55 4.56
N LEU A 177 2.19 -23.36 4.71
CA LEU A 177 3.03 -22.80 3.63
C LEU A 177 4.29 -23.63 3.35
N GLU A 178 4.82 -24.35 4.32
CA GLU A 178 5.97 -25.26 4.14
C GLU A 178 5.57 -26.52 3.35
N GLU A 179 4.31 -26.95 3.48
CA GLU A 179 3.74 -28.10 2.78
C GLU A 179 3.02 -27.68 1.47
N LEU A 180 3.00 -26.38 1.15
CA LEU A 180 2.25 -25.84 0.04
C LEU A 180 2.79 -26.37 -1.30
N ASN A 181 1.95 -27.10 -2.02
CA ASN A 181 2.26 -27.52 -3.38
C ASN A 181 2.13 -26.33 -4.35
N ILE A 182 3.28 -25.86 -4.83
CA ILE A 182 3.37 -24.67 -5.73
C ILE A 182 2.55 -24.86 -7.02
N GLU A 183 2.52 -26.07 -7.58
CA GLU A 183 1.72 -26.37 -8.78
C GLU A 183 0.22 -26.23 -8.49
N GLN A 184 -0.24 -26.71 -7.34
CA GLN A 184 -1.63 -26.56 -6.94
C GLN A 184 -1.99 -25.10 -6.67
N LEU A 185 -1.09 -24.32 -6.08
CA LEU A 185 -1.27 -22.88 -5.90
C LEU A 185 -1.44 -22.19 -7.25
N GLY A 186 -0.57 -22.47 -8.23
CA GLY A 186 -0.69 -21.93 -9.58
C GLY A 186 -2.02 -22.27 -10.23
N LYS A 187 -2.49 -23.51 -10.10
CA LYS A 187 -3.82 -23.95 -10.60
C LYS A 187 -4.95 -23.18 -9.92
N LYS A 188 -4.91 -22.97 -8.60
CA LYS A 188 -5.93 -22.20 -7.87
C LYS A 188 -5.98 -20.75 -8.32
N ILE A 189 -4.83 -20.12 -8.53
CA ILE A 189 -4.73 -18.75 -9.04
C ILE A 189 -5.31 -18.67 -10.47
N ALA A 190 -5.02 -19.66 -11.33
CA ALA A 190 -5.58 -19.71 -12.68
C ALA A 190 -7.11 -19.84 -12.65
N ILE A 191 -7.65 -20.71 -11.80
CA ILE A 191 -9.10 -20.87 -11.61
C ILE A 191 -9.73 -19.56 -11.13
N LEU A 192 -9.11 -18.86 -10.16
CA LEU A 192 -9.61 -17.58 -9.68
C LEU A 192 -9.68 -16.52 -10.79
N LYS A 193 -8.69 -16.50 -11.69
CA LYS A 193 -8.64 -15.58 -12.84
C LYS A 193 -9.76 -15.84 -13.86
N GLU A 194 -10.25 -17.07 -13.92
CA GLU A 194 -11.33 -17.49 -14.83
C GLU A 194 -12.72 -17.47 -14.17
N ASP A 195 -12.83 -17.23 -12.88
CA ASP A 195 -14.09 -17.22 -12.16
C ASP A 195 -14.96 -16.01 -12.54
N ASP A 196 -16.12 -16.28 -13.12
CA ASP A 196 -17.05 -15.24 -13.60
C ASP A 196 -17.59 -14.36 -12.46
N ASN A 197 -17.80 -14.92 -11.26
CA ASN A 197 -18.27 -14.16 -10.12
C ASN A 197 -17.19 -13.20 -9.64
N PHE A 198 -15.94 -13.69 -9.51
CA PHE A 198 -14.82 -12.85 -9.16
C PHE A 198 -14.63 -11.73 -10.17
N ASN A 199 -14.60 -12.04 -11.46
CA ASN A 199 -14.43 -11.09 -12.55
C ASN A 199 -15.53 -10.03 -12.59
N LYS A 200 -16.77 -10.39 -12.28
CA LYS A 200 -17.91 -9.46 -12.21
C LYS A 200 -17.72 -8.36 -11.16
N TYR A 201 -17.12 -8.69 -10.02
CA TYR A 201 -16.89 -7.72 -8.93
C TYR A 201 -15.57 -6.97 -9.04
N VAL A 202 -14.59 -7.51 -9.74
CA VAL A 202 -13.27 -6.91 -9.91
C VAL A 202 -13.21 -5.93 -11.09
N GLY A 203 -14.02 -6.16 -12.12
CA GLY A 203 -14.03 -5.36 -13.36
C GLY A 203 -14.85 -4.07 -13.30
N SER A 204 -15.41 -3.70 -12.14
CA SER A 204 -16.30 -2.55 -11.97
C SER A 204 -15.67 -1.39 -11.18
N ALA A 205 -14.34 -1.33 -11.09
CA ALA A 205 -13.61 -0.23 -10.46
C ALA A 205 -12.93 0.67 -11.50
#